data_ee09a362847a447a03d5875591e21084
#
_entry.id   ee09a362847a447a03d5875591e21084
#
_cell.length_a   1.000
_cell.length_b   1.000
_cell.length_c   1.000
_cell.angle_alpha   90.00
_cell.angle_beta   90.00
_cell.angle_gamma   90.00
#
_symmetry.space_group_name_H-M   'P 1'
#
loop_
_entity.id
_entity.type
_entity.pdbx_description
1 polymer ?
#
loop_
_entity_poly.entity_id
_entity_poly.type
_entity_poly.pdbx_seq_one_letter_code
_entity_poly.pdbx_strand_id
1 'polypeptide(L)'
;MKNKKTRRFKIRYIVFGLLCVMALAALVFMRFGGFGTGENVNPEEFLAYAEPVENITVPESAKIIALGEATHGNAEFQQLKLEVFKLMVKNNGVRAFALEGDYGGCEQVNRYIHGGEGTAQEAAAAIGFSIYRTEEMAELISYMRQYNESALEGEDLRFYGFDMQRLSYSMRFLKESCKELEVDTTNLQKLVEGENWSSECDLSTRTETLTQVKKELESKNGSENAIHFVDILMQHSELQTLTNADGATLRDQFMAENVQWILQQEQRNGHENIFVTGHNSHVAKWGSSDSMGKLLSKDAANGYYVIGTDFYKTHCNMPTRSPEKRTIQVFYSHDPLAKAAKLAGFDICWLDFTKVPENSELGRQASEYTYMGTLGESYSIIMRLLPPSYRMFQPPAVLYDSMIFVTDANPTKILEE
;
A
#
# COMPACT_ATOMS: atom_id res chain seq x y z
N MET A 1 36.45 1.66 -56.65
CA MET A 1 36.22 1.28 -55.24
C MET A 1 35.54 2.33 -54.35
N LYS A 2 35.68 3.65 -54.58
CA LYS A 2 35.04 4.74 -53.81
C LYS A 2 33.50 4.70 -53.78
N ASN A 3 32.84 4.33 -54.88
CA ASN A 3 31.38 4.35 -55.00
C ASN A 3 30.63 3.26 -54.18
N LYS A 4 31.26 2.11 -53.89
CA LYS A 4 30.65 1.04 -53.09
C LYS A 4 30.62 1.37 -51.58
N LYS A 5 31.66 2.08 -51.06
CA LYS A 5 31.73 2.49 -49.66
C LYS A 5 30.65 3.55 -49.31
N THR A 6 30.47 4.56 -50.16
CA THR A 6 29.47 5.63 -50.00
C THR A 6 28.04 5.10 -50.08
N ARG A 7 27.76 4.11 -50.93
CA ARG A 7 26.48 3.46 -51.05
C ARG A 7 26.13 2.61 -49.82
N ARG A 8 27.11 1.86 -49.27
CA ARG A 8 26.93 1.10 -48.01
C ARG A 8 26.72 2.01 -46.81
N PHE A 9 27.41 3.17 -46.78
CA PHE A 9 27.24 4.17 -45.72
C PHE A 9 25.80 4.76 -45.74
N LYS A 10 25.34 5.18 -46.91
CA LYS A 10 23.96 5.71 -47.08
C LYS A 10 22.90 4.67 -46.70
N ILE A 11 23.08 3.40 -47.07
CA ILE A 11 22.16 2.31 -46.70
C ILE A 11 22.06 2.13 -45.17
N ARG A 12 23.22 2.20 -44.46
CA ARG A 12 23.24 2.10 -43.00
C ARG A 12 22.46 3.22 -42.32
N TYR A 13 22.56 4.46 -42.79
CA TYR A 13 21.77 5.58 -42.25
C TYR A 13 20.30 5.44 -42.55
N ILE A 14 19.90 4.95 -43.72
CA ILE A 14 18.52 4.68 -44.08
C ILE A 14 17.95 3.58 -43.18
N VAL A 15 18.68 2.48 -42.99
CA VAL A 15 18.28 1.38 -42.12
C VAL A 15 18.17 1.85 -40.66
N PHE A 16 19.17 2.64 -40.18
CA PHE A 16 19.09 3.22 -38.83
C PHE A 16 17.88 4.17 -38.66
N GLY A 17 17.62 5.04 -39.65
CA GLY A 17 16.45 5.91 -39.65
C GLY A 17 15.13 5.14 -39.62
N LEU A 18 15.04 4.06 -40.43
CA LEU A 18 13.86 3.18 -40.40
C LEU A 18 13.67 2.47 -39.05
N LEU A 19 14.77 2.00 -38.43
CA LEU A 19 14.71 1.40 -37.09
C LEU A 19 14.25 2.43 -36.04
N CYS A 20 14.72 3.66 -36.11
CA CYS A 20 14.27 4.73 -35.23
C CYS A 20 12.77 5.06 -35.42
N VAL A 21 12.29 5.12 -36.68
CA VAL A 21 10.86 5.33 -36.97
C VAL A 21 10.00 4.16 -36.49
N MET A 22 10.46 2.92 -36.69
CA MET A 22 9.75 1.73 -36.16
C MET A 22 9.72 1.71 -34.63
N ALA A 23 10.83 2.06 -33.98
CA ALA A 23 10.89 2.17 -32.54
C ALA A 23 9.93 3.27 -32.02
N LEU A 24 9.90 4.43 -32.68
CA LEU A 24 8.98 5.51 -32.33
C LEU A 24 7.51 5.09 -32.57
N ALA A 25 7.22 4.42 -33.67
CA ALA A 25 5.89 3.91 -33.96
C ALA A 25 5.46 2.85 -32.92
N ALA A 26 6.38 1.95 -32.52
CA ALA A 26 6.11 0.99 -31.46
C ALA A 26 5.87 1.66 -30.09
N LEU A 27 6.62 2.70 -29.75
CA LEU A 27 6.41 3.50 -28.54
C LEU A 27 5.06 4.21 -28.54
N VAL A 28 4.69 4.82 -29.67
CA VAL A 28 3.35 5.46 -29.85
C VAL A 28 2.25 4.41 -29.76
N PHE A 29 2.41 3.27 -30.42
CA PHE A 29 1.46 2.15 -30.35
C PHE A 29 1.30 1.62 -28.91
N MET A 30 2.39 1.41 -28.19
CA MET A 30 2.34 1.04 -26.78
C MET A 30 1.68 2.10 -25.90
N ARG A 31 1.93 3.39 -26.20
CA ARG A 31 1.35 4.53 -25.47
C ARG A 31 -0.18 4.54 -25.53
N PHE A 32 -0.75 4.11 -26.65
CA PHE A 32 -2.20 4.04 -26.88
C PHE A 32 -2.80 2.64 -26.62
N GLY A 33 -2.06 1.75 -25.92
CA GLY A 33 -2.59 0.46 -25.47
C GLY A 33 -2.57 -0.66 -26.52
N GLY A 34 -1.79 -0.48 -27.60
CA GLY A 34 -1.78 -1.39 -28.74
C GLY A 34 -1.25 -2.82 -28.53
N PHE A 35 -0.67 -3.12 -27.39
CA PHE A 35 -0.41 -4.50 -26.92
C PHE A 35 -1.26 -4.85 -25.69
N GLY A 36 -2.34 -4.11 -25.44
CA GLY A 36 -3.34 -4.55 -24.52
C GLY A 36 -3.88 -5.90 -24.99
N THR A 37 -4.13 -6.81 -24.09
CA THR A 37 -4.80 -8.10 -24.37
C THR A 37 -6.23 -7.84 -24.79
N GLY A 38 -6.39 -7.38 -25.98
CA GLY A 38 -7.43 -6.65 -26.67
C GLY A 38 -8.83 -7.26 -26.78
N GLU A 39 -9.26 -8.15 -25.93
CA GLU A 39 -10.67 -8.46 -25.83
C GLU A 39 -11.36 -7.37 -25.01
N ASN A 40 -12.28 -6.64 -25.65
CA ASN A 40 -13.11 -5.68 -24.93
C ASN A 40 -14.07 -6.47 -24.04
N VAL A 41 -14.02 -6.25 -22.72
CA VAL A 41 -15.08 -6.74 -21.82
C VAL A 41 -16.41 -6.16 -22.33
N ASN A 42 -17.42 -6.99 -22.36
CA ASN A 42 -18.78 -6.56 -22.66
C ASN A 42 -19.28 -5.66 -21.52
N PRO A 43 -19.54 -4.36 -21.73
CA PRO A 43 -19.99 -3.46 -20.66
C PRO A 43 -21.35 -3.89 -20.07
N GLU A 44 -22.21 -4.55 -20.84
CA GLU A 44 -23.51 -5.03 -20.38
C GLU A 44 -23.32 -6.21 -19.42
N GLU A 45 -22.37 -7.12 -19.70
CA GLU A 45 -22.03 -8.20 -18.78
C GLU A 45 -21.36 -7.66 -17.51
N PHE A 46 -20.45 -6.70 -17.64
CA PHE A 46 -19.83 -6.04 -16.49
C PHE A 46 -20.89 -5.38 -15.60
N LEU A 47 -21.84 -4.65 -16.18
CA LEU A 47 -22.94 -3.99 -15.47
C LEU A 47 -23.82 -4.98 -14.68
N ALA A 48 -23.93 -6.22 -15.14
CA ALA A 48 -24.75 -7.23 -14.47
C ALA A 48 -24.17 -7.71 -13.13
N TYR A 49 -22.86 -7.52 -12.90
CA TYR A 49 -22.16 -7.95 -11.67
C TYR A 49 -21.53 -6.81 -10.89
N ALA A 50 -21.33 -5.65 -11.51
CA ALA A 50 -20.77 -4.49 -10.84
C ALA A 50 -21.81 -3.83 -9.93
N GLU A 51 -21.38 -3.46 -8.73
CA GLU A 51 -22.22 -2.85 -7.70
C GLU A 51 -21.60 -1.54 -7.20
N PRO A 52 -22.38 -0.63 -6.61
CA PRO A 52 -21.83 0.50 -5.85
C PRO A 52 -20.97 0.03 -4.67
N VAL A 53 -20.00 0.87 -4.26
CA VAL A 53 -19.06 0.56 -3.17
C VAL A 53 -19.79 0.30 -1.83
N GLU A 54 -20.91 0.94 -1.60
CA GLU A 54 -21.74 0.78 -0.41
C GLU A 54 -22.28 -0.65 -0.23
N ASN A 55 -22.31 -1.45 -1.30
CA ASN A 55 -22.75 -2.83 -1.32
C ASN A 55 -21.62 -3.84 -1.08
N ILE A 56 -20.41 -3.38 -0.79
CA ILE A 56 -19.28 -4.27 -0.49
C ILE A 56 -19.65 -5.21 0.67
N THR A 57 -19.48 -6.49 0.40
CA THR A 57 -19.61 -7.55 1.39
C THR A 57 -18.34 -8.38 1.43
N VAL A 58 -17.94 -8.79 2.61
CA VAL A 58 -16.81 -9.71 2.82
C VAL A 58 -17.30 -10.93 3.58
N PRO A 59 -16.67 -12.12 3.41
CA PRO A 59 -17.03 -13.31 4.16
C PRO A 59 -16.89 -13.08 5.68
N GLU A 60 -17.81 -13.62 6.48
CA GLU A 60 -17.74 -13.58 7.95
C GLU A 60 -16.46 -14.25 8.50
N SER A 61 -15.90 -15.19 7.75
CA SER A 61 -14.62 -15.86 8.10
C SER A 61 -13.39 -14.99 7.85
N ALA A 62 -13.52 -13.82 7.23
CA ALA A 62 -12.39 -12.93 6.97
C ALA A 62 -11.90 -12.30 8.28
N LYS A 63 -10.64 -12.61 8.64
CA LYS A 63 -9.95 -12.03 9.81
C LYS A 63 -9.05 -10.88 9.43
N ILE A 64 -8.48 -10.91 8.23
CA ILE A 64 -7.71 -9.82 7.65
C ILE A 64 -8.42 -9.39 6.37
N ILE A 65 -8.99 -8.18 6.39
CA ILE A 65 -9.68 -7.58 5.25
C ILE A 65 -8.75 -6.52 4.68
N ALA A 66 -8.19 -6.78 3.51
CA ALA A 66 -7.21 -5.90 2.89
C ALA A 66 -7.84 -5.08 1.76
N LEU A 67 -7.57 -3.77 1.75
CA LEU A 67 -7.86 -2.88 0.64
C LEU A 67 -6.55 -2.41 0.01
N GLY A 68 -6.35 -2.73 -1.26
CA GLY A 68 -5.21 -2.26 -2.04
C GLY A 68 -5.45 -0.87 -2.64
N GLU A 69 -4.37 -0.15 -2.92
CA GLU A 69 -4.42 1.07 -3.74
C GLU A 69 -3.54 0.93 -4.98
N ALA A 70 -4.07 1.29 -6.15
CA ALA A 70 -3.34 1.24 -7.42
C ALA A 70 -2.30 2.36 -7.54
N THR A 71 -2.49 3.44 -6.80
CA THR A 71 -1.58 4.60 -6.75
C THR A 71 -1.63 5.26 -5.38
N HIS A 72 -0.51 5.81 -4.94
CA HIS A 72 -0.45 6.58 -3.69
C HIS A 72 -0.91 8.04 -3.83
N GLY A 73 -1.03 8.55 -5.06
CA GLY A 73 -1.21 9.98 -5.32
C GLY A 73 -2.61 10.41 -5.75
N ASN A 74 -3.66 9.60 -5.48
CA ASN A 74 -5.04 9.89 -5.88
C ASN A 74 -5.98 10.03 -4.69
N ALA A 75 -6.82 11.04 -4.74
CA ALA A 75 -7.79 11.37 -3.70
C ALA A 75 -8.80 10.24 -3.48
N GLU A 76 -9.37 9.68 -4.56
CA GLU A 76 -10.39 8.63 -4.48
C GLU A 76 -9.88 7.38 -3.77
N PHE A 77 -8.61 6.96 -4.02
CA PHE A 77 -8.05 5.81 -3.31
C PHE A 77 -7.83 6.08 -1.82
N GLN A 78 -7.50 7.32 -1.45
CA GLN A 78 -7.42 7.70 -0.03
C GLN A 78 -8.82 7.78 0.61
N GLN A 79 -9.81 8.32 -0.09
CA GLN A 79 -11.21 8.40 0.36
C GLN A 79 -11.82 6.99 0.51
N LEU A 80 -11.54 6.08 -0.42
CA LEU A 80 -11.98 4.68 -0.35
C LEU A 80 -11.49 3.97 0.92
N LYS A 81 -10.32 4.32 1.46
CA LYS A 81 -9.87 3.79 2.76
C LYS A 81 -10.86 4.11 3.86
N LEU A 82 -11.34 5.35 3.92
CA LEU A 82 -12.34 5.77 4.91
C LEU A 82 -13.71 5.14 4.65
N GLU A 83 -14.18 5.15 3.40
CA GLU A 83 -15.51 4.64 3.03
C GLU A 83 -15.62 3.14 3.30
N VAL A 84 -14.66 2.35 2.81
CA VAL A 84 -14.63 0.90 3.02
C VAL A 84 -14.41 0.56 4.50
N PHE A 85 -13.53 1.29 5.20
CA PHE A 85 -13.35 1.09 6.63
C PHE A 85 -14.65 1.30 7.42
N LYS A 86 -15.40 2.37 7.14
CA LYS A 86 -16.73 2.59 7.76
C LYS A 86 -17.69 1.43 7.54
N LEU A 87 -17.68 0.85 6.33
CA LEU A 87 -18.49 -0.33 6.02
C LEU A 87 -18.05 -1.54 6.86
N MET A 88 -16.74 -1.78 6.98
CA MET A 88 -16.20 -2.89 7.78
C MET A 88 -16.45 -2.70 9.28
N VAL A 89 -16.35 -1.49 9.79
CA VAL A 89 -16.73 -1.17 11.18
C VAL A 89 -18.20 -1.51 11.44
N LYS A 90 -19.09 -1.10 10.52
CA LYS A 90 -20.53 -1.29 10.66
C LYS A 90 -20.96 -2.75 10.45
N ASN A 91 -20.46 -3.41 9.43
CA ASN A 91 -20.99 -4.69 8.94
C ASN A 91 -20.21 -5.89 9.52
N ASN A 92 -18.94 -5.73 9.81
CA ASN A 92 -18.04 -6.82 10.23
C ASN A 92 -17.48 -6.64 11.64
N GLY A 93 -17.83 -5.55 12.34
CA GLY A 93 -17.34 -5.29 13.69
C GLY A 93 -15.85 -4.98 13.79
N VAL A 94 -15.21 -4.57 12.66
CA VAL A 94 -13.80 -4.17 12.65
C VAL A 94 -13.57 -2.99 13.59
N ARG A 95 -12.47 -3.03 14.37
CA ARG A 95 -12.06 -1.94 15.28
C ARG A 95 -10.64 -1.46 15.02
N ALA A 96 -9.87 -2.17 14.21
CA ALA A 96 -8.50 -1.81 13.87
C ALA A 96 -8.36 -1.41 12.40
N PHE A 97 -7.76 -0.24 12.19
CA PHE A 97 -7.28 0.23 10.89
C PHE A 97 -5.76 0.12 10.85
N ALA A 98 -5.21 -0.74 10.00
CA ALA A 98 -3.78 -0.93 9.83
C ALA A 98 -3.32 -0.39 8.46
N LEU A 99 -2.32 0.50 8.46
CA LEU A 99 -1.84 1.22 7.29
C LEU A 99 -0.42 0.75 6.92
N GLU A 100 -0.10 0.72 5.60
CA GLU A 100 1.28 0.70 5.11
C GLU A 100 1.98 2.03 5.47
N GLY A 101 2.09 2.29 6.75
CA GLY A 101 2.67 3.49 7.37
C GLY A 101 3.65 3.09 8.44
N ASP A 102 4.55 4.01 8.80
CA ASP A 102 5.53 3.75 9.86
C ASP A 102 4.85 3.41 11.18
N TYR A 103 5.25 2.29 11.80
CA TYR A 103 4.63 1.80 13.02
C TYR A 103 4.60 2.86 14.14
N GLY A 104 5.76 3.48 14.40
CA GLY A 104 5.86 4.54 15.43
C GLY A 104 5.08 5.79 15.07
N GLY A 105 5.09 6.20 13.79
CA GLY A 105 4.31 7.34 13.32
C GLY A 105 2.80 7.09 13.44
N CYS A 106 2.35 5.88 13.15
CA CYS A 106 0.95 5.48 13.31
C CYS A 106 0.53 5.35 14.79
N GLU A 107 1.44 5.00 15.71
CA GLU A 107 1.16 5.07 17.15
C GLU A 107 0.91 6.53 17.59
N GLN A 108 1.59 7.53 17.01
CA GLN A 108 1.26 8.93 17.27
C GLN A 108 -0.18 9.27 16.81
N VAL A 109 -0.62 8.72 15.67
CA VAL A 109 -2.01 8.83 15.21
C VAL A 109 -2.96 8.16 16.20
N ASN A 110 -2.63 6.93 16.63
CA ASN A 110 -3.42 6.18 17.59
C ASN A 110 -3.62 6.96 18.90
N ARG A 111 -2.58 7.56 19.43
CA ARG A 111 -2.67 8.43 20.61
C ARG A 111 -3.56 9.66 20.37
N TYR A 112 -3.46 10.27 19.20
CA TYR A 112 -4.31 11.41 18.84
C TYR A 112 -5.81 11.03 18.81
N ILE A 113 -6.18 9.92 18.20
CA ILE A 113 -7.58 9.49 18.12
C ILE A 113 -8.16 9.06 19.47
N HIS A 114 -7.32 8.79 20.47
CA HIS A 114 -7.69 8.52 21.87
C HIS A 114 -7.58 9.75 22.78
N GLY A 115 -7.70 10.96 22.24
CA GLY A 115 -7.75 12.20 23.00
C GLY A 115 -6.41 12.91 23.18
N GLY A 116 -5.35 12.45 22.52
CA GLY A 116 -4.04 13.15 22.51
C GLY A 116 -4.15 14.55 21.92
N GLU A 117 -3.18 15.41 22.26
CA GLU A 117 -3.09 16.80 21.79
C GLU A 117 -2.75 16.86 20.28
N GLY A 118 -3.01 18.01 19.67
CA GLY A 118 -2.69 18.33 18.28
C GLY A 118 -3.91 18.33 17.37
N THR A 119 -3.65 18.22 16.06
CA THR A 119 -4.64 18.23 14.99
C THR A 119 -4.57 16.94 14.16
N ALA A 120 -5.63 16.64 13.40
CA ALA A 120 -5.63 15.50 12.48
C ALA A 120 -4.56 15.65 11.38
N GLN A 121 -4.25 16.88 10.97
CA GLN A 121 -3.19 17.20 10.00
C GLN A 121 -1.80 16.88 10.55
N GLU A 122 -1.53 17.27 11.79
CA GLU A 122 -0.28 16.92 12.48
C GLU A 122 -0.14 15.41 12.69
N ALA A 123 -1.24 14.73 13.04
CA ALA A 123 -1.28 13.28 13.14
C ALA A 123 -1.01 12.59 11.78
N ALA A 124 -1.62 13.06 10.69
CA ALA A 124 -1.35 12.57 9.34
C ALA A 124 0.12 12.77 8.93
N ALA A 125 0.71 13.92 9.27
CA ALA A 125 2.13 14.18 9.03
C ALA A 125 3.06 13.28 9.84
N ALA A 126 2.66 12.88 11.05
CA ALA A 126 3.43 11.98 11.92
C ALA A 126 3.58 10.56 11.37
N ILE A 127 2.68 10.10 10.47
CA ILE A 127 2.81 8.79 9.79
C ILE A 127 4.16 8.66 9.08
N GLY A 128 4.74 9.79 8.64
CA GLY A 128 6.14 9.86 8.21
C GLY A 128 6.37 9.71 6.71
N PHE A 129 5.32 9.44 5.91
CA PHE A 129 5.41 9.38 4.46
C PHE A 129 4.57 10.49 3.83
N SER A 130 5.16 11.20 2.85
CA SER A 130 4.52 12.34 2.17
C SER A 130 3.19 11.96 1.48
N ILE A 131 3.02 10.69 1.11
CA ILE A 131 1.79 10.16 0.50
C ILE A 131 0.58 10.20 1.45
N TYR A 132 0.82 10.22 2.76
CA TYR A 132 -0.23 10.26 3.79
C TYR A 132 -0.41 11.64 4.41
N ARG A 133 0.44 12.60 4.04
CA ARG A 133 0.30 14.00 4.47
C ARG A 133 -0.72 14.73 3.59
N THR A 134 -1.97 14.29 3.64
CA THR A 134 -3.07 14.72 2.77
C THR A 134 -4.32 15.10 3.55
N GLU A 135 -5.20 15.92 2.93
CA GLU A 135 -6.51 16.25 3.52
C GLU A 135 -7.34 14.99 3.73
N GLU A 136 -7.30 14.05 2.79
CA GLU A 136 -8.07 12.80 2.82
C GLU A 136 -7.66 11.90 4.01
N MET A 137 -6.37 11.82 4.30
CA MET A 137 -5.87 11.08 5.49
C MET A 137 -6.26 11.80 6.79
N ALA A 138 -6.17 13.12 6.83
CA ALA A 138 -6.62 13.90 7.98
C ALA A 138 -8.12 13.74 8.24
N GLU A 139 -8.95 13.60 7.18
CA GLU A 139 -10.38 13.31 7.29
C GLU A 139 -10.64 11.93 7.91
N LEU A 140 -9.92 10.89 7.46
CA LEU A 140 -10.00 9.54 8.05
C LEU A 140 -9.64 9.58 9.55
N ILE A 141 -8.54 10.24 9.91
CA ILE A 141 -8.09 10.35 11.30
C ILE A 141 -9.12 11.13 12.14
N SER A 142 -9.70 12.20 11.60
CA SER A 142 -10.75 12.98 12.26
C SER A 142 -12.01 12.14 12.52
N TYR A 143 -12.41 11.30 11.54
CA TYR A 143 -13.51 10.37 11.72
C TYR A 143 -13.25 9.39 12.87
N MET A 144 -12.06 8.79 12.92
CA MET A 144 -11.73 7.83 13.98
C MET A 144 -11.74 8.49 15.36
N ARG A 145 -11.22 9.72 15.49
CA ARG A 145 -11.29 10.48 16.74
C ARG A 145 -12.73 10.76 17.18
N GLN A 146 -13.57 11.25 16.26
CA GLN A 146 -14.98 11.52 16.55
C GLN A 146 -15.75 10.26 16.95
N TYR A 147 -15.45 9.12 16.32
CA TYR A 147 -16.01 7.84 16.69
C TYR A 147 -15.63 7.48 18.14
N ASN A 148 -14.36 7.60 18.49
CA ASN A 148 -13.84 7.24 19.80
C ASN A 148 -14.38 8.15 20.93
N GLU A 149 -14.71 9.42 20.64
CA GLU A 149 -15.34 10.33 21.62
C GLU A 149 -16.68 9.80 22.14
N SER A 150 -17.36 8.94 21.40
CA SER A 150 -18.67 8.38 21.74
C SER A 150 -18.70 6.85 21.82
N ALA A 151 -17.57 6.19 21.60
CA ALA A 151 -17.47 4.74 21.66
C ALA A 151 -17.72 4.21 23.07
N LEU A 152 -18.35 3.05 23.16
CA LEU A 152 -18.44 2.30 24.42
C LEU A 152 -17.05 1.73 24.78
N GLU A 153 -16.86 1.41 26.05
CA GLU A 153 -15.63 0.79 26.54
C GLU A 153 -15.32 -0.50 25.75
N GLY A 154 -14.12 -0.57 25.17
CA GLY A 154 -13.66 -1.68 24.33
C GLY A 154 -14.13 -1.63 22.87
N GLU A 155 -14.96 -0.66 22.47
CA GLU A 155 -15.48 -0.50 21.09
C GLU A 155 -14.78 0.64 20.33
N ASP A 156 -13.74 1.22 20.89
CA ASP A 156 -12.91 2.26 20.27
C ASP A 156 -12.16 1.76 19.03
N LEU A 157 -11.99 2.66 18.09
CA LEU A 157 -11.19 2.40 16.89
C LEU A 157 -9.71 2.57 17.20
N ARG A 158 -8.87 1.69 16.70
CA ARG A 158 -7.40 1.72 16.83
C ARG A 158 -6.72 1.89 15.49
N PHE A 159 -5.66 2.69 15.49
CA PHE A 159 -4.86 2.98 14.30
C PHE A 159 -3.47 2.37 14.45
N TYR A 160 -3.08 1.50 13.52
CA TYR A 160 -1.79 0.83 13.48
C TYR A 160 -1.03 1.15 12.20
N GLY A 161 0.30 1.18 12.28
CA GLY A 161 1.19 1.00 11.13
C GLY A 161 1.74 -0.42 11.10
N PHE A 162 2.15 -0.90 9.94
CA PHE A 162 2.83 -2.19 9.85
C PHE A 162 4.19 -2.10 9.15
N ASP A 163 4.63 -0.90 8.78
CA ASP A 163 5.94 -0.65 8.18
C ASP A 163 6.97 -0.19 9.21
N MET A 164 8.25 -0.47 8.95
CA MET A 164 9.36 -0.26 9.87
C MET A 164 10.46 0.65 9.28
N GLN A 165 10.13 1.52 8.33
CA GLN A 165 11.14 2.29 7.60
C GLN A 165 11.69 3.52 8.35
N ARG A 166 11.16 3.88 9.51
CA ARG A 166 11.58 5.06 10.29
C ARG A 166 11.92 4.70 11.73
N LEU A 167 12.92 5.40 12.24
CA LEU A 167 13.50 5.12 13.56
C LEU A 167 12.87 5.96 14.68
N SER A 168 12.60 7.24 14.42
CA SER A 168 12.45 8.27 15.45
C SER A 168 11.29 8.03 16.41
N TYR A 169 10.09 7.82 15.89
CA TYR A 169 8.91 7.61 16.73
C TYR A 169 8.94 6.28 17.48
N SER A 170 9.31 5.17 16.81
CA SER A 170 9.43 3.86 17.46
C SER A 170 10.45 3.87 18.60
N MET A 171 11.60 4.53 18.41
CA MET A 171 12.60 4.71 19.46
C MET A 171 12.09 5.59 20.61
N ARG A 172 11.35 6.66 20.30
CA ARG A 172 10.77 7.53 21.34
C ARG A 172 9.77 6.75 22.17
N PHE A 173 8.83 6.05 21.57
CA PHE A 173 7.80 5.32 22.30
C PHE A 173 8.37 4.12 23.07
N LEU A 174 9.39 3.44 22.55
CA LEU A 174 10.11 2.43 23.31
C LEU A 174 10.71 3.05 24.60
N LYS A 175 11.39 4.20 24.49
CA LYS A 175 11.99 4.86 25.67
C LYS A 175 10.93 5.32 26.68
N GLU A 176 9.79 5.83 26.21
CA GLU A 176 8.66 6.19 27.08
C GLU A 176 8.13 4.96 27.83
N SER A 177 7.84 3.88 27.12
CA SER A 177 7.36 2.62 27.70
C SER A 177 8.38 1.99 28.67
N CYS A 178 9.67 1.99 28.33
CA CYS A 178 10.72 1.55 29.24
C CYS A 178 10.75 2.36 30.55
N LYS A 179 10.57 3.68 30.47
CA LYS A 179 10.51 4.54 31.64
C LYS A 179 9.31 4.20 32.55
N GLU A 180 8.13 3.97 31.95
CA GLU A 180 6.91 3.60 32.65
C GLU A 180 7.03 2.22 33.33
N LEU A 181 7.72 1.28 32.68
CA LEU A 181 7.95 -0.08 33.14
C LEU A 181 9.22 -0.23 34.01
N GLU A 182 9.91 0.88 34.31
CA GLU A 182 11.16 0.91 35.08
C GLU A 182 12.25 -0.01 34.48
N VAL A 183 12.44 0.09 33.14
CA VAL A 183 13.54 -0.56 32.40
C VAL A 183 14.59 0.48 32.04
N ASP A 184 15.88 0.15 32.20
CA ASP A 184 16.98 1.08 31.93
C ASP A 184 17.14 1.35 30.43
N THR A 185 17.15 2.64 30.06
CA THR A 185 17.29 3.12 28.67
C THR A 185 18.67 3.67 28.34
N THR A 186 19.64 3.60 29.27
CA THR A 186 20.95 4.24 29.11
C THR A 186 21.67 3.79 27.85
N ASN A 187 21.57 2.50 27.50
CA ASN A 187 22.19 1.95 26.31
C ASN A 187 21.40 2.28 25.03
N LEU A 188 20.07 2.41 25.11
CA LEU A 188 19.26 2.84 23.95
C LEU A 188 19.62 4.26 23.48
N GLN A 189 20.02 5.14 24.39
CA GLN A 189 20.42 6.49 24.04
C GLN A 189 21.67 6.52 23.17
N LYS A 190 22.57 5.55 23.33
CA LYS A 190 23.83 5.44 22.57
C LYS A 190 23.61 4.93 21.15
N LEU A 191 22.49 4.24 20.89
CA LEU A 191 22.20 3.64 19.58
C LEU A 191 21.83 4.68 18.51
N VAL A 192 21.43 5.88 18.93
CA VAL A 192 20.85 6.88 18.01
C VAL A 192 21.59 8.20 18.06
N GLU A 193 21.70 8.86 16.91
CA GLU A 193 22.20 10.21 16.74
C GLU A 193 21.20 11.01 15.89
N GLY A 194 20.47 11.92 16.55
CA GLY A 194 19.31 12.58 15.95
C GLY A 194 18.21 11.58 15.58
N GLU A 195 17.81 11.60 14.32
CA GLU A 195 16.77 10.69 13.77
C GLU A 195 17.34 9.41 13.14
N ASN A 196 18.66 9.16 13.25
CA ASN A 196 19.34 8.05 12.62
C ASN A 196 20.00 7.14 13.65
N TRP A 197 20.35 5.92 13.22
CA TRP A 197 21.27 5.08 13.98
C TRP A 197 22.63 5.78 14.11
N SER A 198 23.24 5.69 15.27
CA SER A 198 24.60 6.19 15.47
C SER A 198 25.58 5.44 14.57
N SER A 199 26.47 6.17 13.93
CA SER A 199 27.53 5.61 13.09
C SER A 199 28.55 4.79 13.88
N GLU A 200 28.59 4.95 15.20
CA GLU A 200 29.48 4.19 16.10
C GLU A 200 28.89 2.81 16.48
N CYS A 201 27.62 2.56 16.16
CA CYS A 201 26.91 1.32 16.49
C CYS A 201 26.65 0.51 15.21
N ASP A 202 27.33 -0.61 15.06
CA ASP A 202 27.06 -1.59 14.01
C ASP A 202 25.77 -2.40 14.28
N LEU A 203 25.38 -3.25 13.32
CA LEU A 203 24.21 -4.10 13.44
C LEU A 203 24.25 -5.01 14.67
N SER A 204 25.44 -5.60 15.00
CA SER A 204 25.60 -6.49 16.15
C SER A 204 25.32 -5.74 17.45
N THR A 205 25.93 -4.57 17.64
CA THR A 205 25.73 -3.72 18.82
C THR A 205 24.27 -3.32 19.00
N ARG A 206 23.58 -2.95 17.90
CA ARG A 206 22.15 -2.62 17.93
C ARG A 206 21.32 -3.82 18.36
N THR A 207 21.55 -4.98 17.73
CA THR A 207 20.83 -6.22 18.01
C THR A 207 21.04 -6.69 19.44
N GLU A 208 22.28 -6.68 19.94
CA GLU A 208 22.60 -7.07 21.32
C GLU A 208 21.91 -6.17 22.34
N THR A 209 21.98 -4.83 22.12
CA THR A 209 21.34 -3.87 23.04
C THR A 209 19.81 -4.01 23.03
N LEU A 210 19.20 -4.11 21.85
CA LEU A 210 17.74 -4.27 21.72
C LEU A 210 17.28 -5.62 22.31
N THR A 211 18.05 -6.70 22.11
CA THR A 211 17.77 -8.02 22.70
C THR A 211 17.81 -7.96 24.24
N GLN A 212 18.77 -7.24 24.81
CA GLN A 212 18.84 -7.08 26.26
C GLN A 212 17.63 -6.33 26.80
N VAL A 213 17.22 -5.22 26.14
CA VAL A 213 16.02 -4.47 26.53
C VAL A 213 14.76 -5.33 26.39
N LYS A 214 14.63 -6.10 25.31
CA LYS A 214 13.51 -7.03 25.11
C LYS A 214 13.39 -8.02 26.27
N LYS A 215 14.51 -8.64 26.66
CA LYS A 215 14.57 -9.60 27.76
C LYS A 215 14.15 -8.97 29.10
N GLU A 216 14.50 -7.73 29.35
CA GLU A 216 14.08 -7.02 30.56
C GLU A 216 12.57 -6.73 30.53
N LEU A 217 12.05 -6.28 29.38
CA LEU A 217 10.62 -6.04 29.17
C LEU A 217 9.78 -7.31 29.32
N GLU A 218 10.26 -8.47 28.84
CA GLU A 218 9.58 -9.77 28.98
C GLU A 218 9.31 -10.17 30.47
N SER A 219 10.06 -9.60 31.41
CA SER A 219 9.82 -9.77 32.84
C SER A 219 8.75 -8.84 33.42
N LYS A 220 8.23 -7.91 32.66
CA LYS A 220 7.27 -6.89 33.08
C LYS A 220 5.86 -7.19 32.57
N ASN A 221 4.85 -6.97 33.39
CA ASN A 221 3.45 -7.08 32.96
C ASN A 221 3.07 -5.87 32.10
N GLY A 222 2.28 -6.09 31.04
CA GLY A 222 1.80 -5.02 30.16
C GLY A 222 2.89 -4.48 29.23
N SER A 223 3.92 -5.27 28.95
CA SER A 223 5.07 -4.87 28.11
C SER A 223 4.91 -5.20 26.64
N GLU A 224 3.79 -5.77 26.19
CA GLU A 224 3.59 -6.32 24.85
C GLU A 224 3.85 -5.27 23.75
N ASN A 225 3.34 -4.06 23.92
CA ASN A 225 3.58 -2.97 22.96
C ASN A 225 5.05 -2.50 22.99
N ALA A 226 5.67 -2.43 24.17
CA ALA A 226 7.07 -2.07 24.31
C ALA A 226 7.99 -3.11 23.63
N ILE A 227 7.68 -4.39 23.79
CA ILE A 227 8.38 -5.49 23.12
C ILE A 227 8.24 -5.37 21.61
N HIS A 228 7.04 -5.05 21.10
CA HIS A 228 6.85 -4.89 19.66
C HIS A 228 7.61 -3.67 19.10
N PHE A 229 7.73 -2.55 19.84
CA PHE A 229 8.65 -1.47 19.44
C PHE A 229 10.11 -1.94 19.33
N VAL A 230 10.55 -2.86 20.19
CA VAL A 230 11.89 -3.46 20.03
C VAL A 230 11.98 -4.25 18.73
N ASP A 231 10.96 -5.06 18.41
CA ASP A 231 10.92 -5.86 17.19
C ASP A 231 10.94 -4.96 15.93
N ILE A 232 10.14 -3.91 15.91
CA ILE A 232 10.15 -2.89 14.83
C ILE A 232 11.54 -2.27 14.67
N LEU A 233 12.22 -1.93 15.76
CA LEU A 233 13.57 -1.36 15.70
C LEU A 233 14.62 -2.36 15.23
N MET A 234 14.49 -3.63 15.58
CA MET A 234 15.34 -4.71 15.06
C MET A 234 15.13 -4.88 13.56
N GLN A 235 13.87 -4.97 13.12
CA GLN A 235 13.49 -5.03 11.69
C GLN A 235 14.05 -3.83 10.91
N HIS A 236 13.88 -2.61 11.43
CA HIS A 236 14.46 -1.40 10.82
C HIS A 236 15.99 -1.50 10.72
N SER A 237 16.66 -1.94 11.77
CA SER A 237 18.11 -2.05 11.79
C SER A 237 18.63 -3.06 10.76
N GLU A 238 17.95 -4.18 10.61
CA GLU A 238 18.30 -5.21 9.62
C GLU A 238 18.03 -4.71 8.18
N LEU A 239 16.88 -4.09 7.95
CA LEU A 239 16.50 -3.55 6.65
C LEU A 239 17.53 -2.53 6.12
N GLN A 240 18.11 -1.72 7.00
CA GLN A 240 19.16 -0.76 6.64
C GLN A 240 20.47 -1.39 6.12
N THR A 241 20.68 -2.69 6.32
CA THR A 241 21.86 -3.40 5.82
C THR A 241 21.70 -3.92 4.41
N LEU A 242 20.47 -3.93 3.88
CA LEU A 242 20.14 -4.47 2.57
C LEU A 242 19.82 -3.35 1.58
N THR A 243 20.03 -3.66 0.32
CA THR A 243 19.71 -2.76 -0.80
C THR A 243 18.93 -3.51 -1.87
N ASN A 244 18.14 -2.79 -2.68
CA ASN A 244 17.42 -3.32 -3.85
C ASN A 244 16.35 -4.40 -3.53
N ALA A 245 16.30 -5.45 -4.35
CA ALA A 245 15.25 -6.48 -4.32
C ALA A 245 15.22 -7.29 -3.01
N ASP A 246 16.37 -7.56 -2.41
CA ASP A 246 16.45 -8.33 -1.16
C ASP A 246 15.83 -7.53 0.01
N GLY A 247 16.11 -6.23 0.06
CA GLY A 247 15.50 -5.33 1.04
C GLY A 247 13.99 -5.21 0.86
N ALA A 248 13.49 -5.14 -0.38
CA ALA A 248 12.05 -5.11 -0.65
C ALA A 248 11.34 -6.39 -0.18
N THR A 249 11.93 -7.56 -0.46
CA THR A 249 11.37 -8.85 -0.02
C THR A 249 11.36 -8.97 1.49
N LEU A 250 12.45 -8.59 2.16
CA LEU A 250 12.53 -8.61 3.62
C LEU A 250 11.54 -7.65 4.25
N ARG A 251 11.34 -6.45 3.67
CA ARG A 251 10.32 -5.50 4.12
C ARG A 251 8.92 -6.12 4.07
N ASP A 252 8.57 -6.79 2.99
CA ASP A 252 7.27 -7.48 2.86
C ASP A 252 7.09 -8.59 3.90
N GLN A 253 8.15 -9.35 4.23
CA GLN A 253 8.13 -10.35 5.30
C GLN A 253 7.86 -9.70 6.66
N PHE A 254 8.57 -8.65 7.00
CA PHE A 254 8.37 -7.92 8.24
C PHE A 254 6.98 -7.28 8.32
N MET A 255 6.49 -6.70 7.22
CA MET A 255 5.11 -6.18 7.18
C MET A 255 4.09 -7.29 7.44
N ALA A 256 4.28 -8.50 6.89
CA ALA A 256 3.39 -9.63 7.16
C ALA A 256 3.42 -10.07 8.64
N GLU A 257 4.61 -10.12 9.26
CA GLU A 257 4.77 -10.40 10.69
C GLU A 257 4.07 -9.35 11.56
N ASN A 258 4.21 -8.07 11.22
CA ASN A 258 3.58 -6.98 11.94
C ASN A 258 2.06 -7.00 11.81
N VAL A 259 1.51 -7.30 10.63
CA VAL A 259 0.06 -7.48 10.43
C VAL A 259 -0.47 -8.65 11.25
N GLN A 260 0.25 -9.77 11.32
CA GLN A 260 -0.12 -10.91 12.16
C GLN A 260 -0.09 -10.55 13.65
N TRP A 261 0.91 -9.78 14.09
CA TRP A 261 0.97 -9.29 15.46
C TRP A 261 -0.23 -8.39 15.79
N ILE A 262 -0.60 -7.46 14.88
CA ILE A 262 -1.77 -6.58 15.04
C ILE A 262 -3.04 -7.43 15.19
N LEU A 263 -3.25 -8.43 14.32
CA LEU A 263 -4.40 -9.32 14.41
C LEU A 263 -4.45 -10.04 15.77
N GLN A 264 -3.32 -10.60 16.22
CA GLN A 264 -3.25 -11.26 17.52
C GLN A 264 -3.53 -10.30 18.69
N GLN A 265 -3.07 -9.06 18.59
CA GLN A 265 -3.34 -8.04 19.59
C GLN A 265 -4.83 -7.69 19.66
N GLU A 266 -5.47 -7.53 18.50
CA GLU A 266 -6.91 -7.28 18.43
C GLU A 266 -7.74 -8.46 18.96
N GLN A 267 -7.33 -9.68 18.67
CA GLN A 267 -7.99 -10.88 19.20
C GLN A 267 -7.88 -10.98 20.72
N ARG A 268 -6.76 -10.54 21.32
CA ARG A 268 -6.65 -10.42 22.79
C ARG A 268 -7.60 -9.37 23.37
N ASN A 269 -7.90 -8.33 22.58
CA ASN A 269 -8.86 -7.28 22.94
C ASN A 269 -10.32 -7.70 22.67
N GLY A 270 -10.56 -8.90 22.14
CA GLY A 270 -11.90 -9.43 21.86
C GLY A 270 -12.43 -9.12 20.46
N HIS A 271 -11.57 -8.65 19.53
CA HIS A 271 -11.95 -8.35 18.15
C HIS A 271 -11.38 -9.40 17.19
N GLU A 272 -12.24 -10.01 16.38
CA GLU A 272 -11.87 -11.15 15.56
C GLU A 272 -11.15 -10.79 14.26
N ASN A 273 -11.24 -9.52 13.81
CA ASN A 273 -10.76 -9.10 12.50
C ASN A 273 -10.14 -7.70 12.52
N ILE A 274 -9.34 -7.44 11.47
CA ILE A 274 -8.67 -6.16 11.23
C ILE A 274 -8.87 -5.72 9.77
N PHE A 275 -8.82 -4.40 9.54
CA PHE A 275 -8.78 -3.81 8.21
C PHE A 275 -7.36 -3.33 7.90
N VAL A 276 -6.80 -3.80 6.78
CA VAL A 276 -5.43 -3.51 6.35
C VAL A 276 -5.45 -2.74 5.04
N THR A 277 -4.62 -1.71 4.89
CA THR A 277 -4.53 -0.98 3.63
C THR A 277 -3.10 -0.64 3.26
N GLY A 278 -2.76 -0.84 1.99
CA GLY A 278 -1.45 -0.57 1.41
C GLY A 278 -1.50 -0.65 -0.12
N HIS A 279 -0.34 -0.51 -0.76
CA HIS A 279 -0.28 -0.61 -2.21
C HIS A 279 -0.74 -2.00 -2.69
N ASN A 280 -1.40 -2.05 -3.84
CA ASN A 280 -1.91 -3.29 -4.47
C ASN A 280 -0.87 -4.41 -4.51
N SER A 281 0.39 -4.10 -4.79
CA SER A 281 1.46 -5.09 -4.87
C SER A 281 1.79 -5.75 -3.53
N HIS A 282 1.60 -5.04 -2.42
CA HIS A 282 1.86 -5.58 -1.08
C HIS A 282 0.71 -6.43 -0.56
N VAL A 283 -0.54 -6.09 -0.92
CA VAL A 283 -1.73 -6.84 -0.45
C VAL A 283 -2.13 -8.02 -1.34
N ALA A 284 -1.60 -8.12 -2.55
CA ALA A 284 -1.94 -9.18 -3.51
C ALA A 284 -1.60 -10.57 -2.99
N LYS A 285 -2.51 -11.54 -3.20
CA LYS A 285 -2.37 -12.95 -2.77
C LYS A 285 -1.32 -13.73 -3.54
N TRP A 286 -0.92 -13.27 -4.70
CA TRP A 286 -0.03 -13.97 -5.59
C TRP A 286 0.96 -13.04 -6.28
N GLY A 287 2.13 -13.57 -6.66
CA GLY A 287 3.17 -12.82 -7.37
C GLY A 287 4.48 -13.58 -7.45
N SER A 288 5.45 -13.07 -8.21
CA SER A 288 6.78 -13.67 -8.37
C SER A 288 7.65 -13.56 -7.12
N SER A 289 7.46 -12.55 -6.30
CA SER A 289 8.10 -12.36 -5.01
C SER A 289 7.18 -12.77 -3.85
N ASP A 290 7.74 -12.96 -2.67
CA ASP A 290 6.97 -13.18 -1.45
C ASP A 290 6.52 -11.82 -0.88
N SER A 291 5.44 -11.27 -1.46
CA SER A 291 4.78 -10.07 -0.96
C SER A 291 4.06 -10.34 0.37
N MET A 292 3.78 -9.28 1.13
CA MET A 292 3.03 -9.35 2.40
C MET A 292 1.72 -10.14 2.24
N GLY A 293 0.89 -9.80 1.27
CA GLY A 293 -0.40 -10.46 1.04
C GLY A 293 -0.26 -11.93 0.64
N LYS A 294 0.76 -12.28 -0.15
CA LYS A 294 1.06 -13.67 -0.48
C LYS A 294 1.49 -14.47 0.76
N LEU A 295 2.25 -13.88 1.68
CA LEU A 295 2.62 -14.51 2.93
C LEU A 295 1.42 -14.69 3.85
N LEU A 296 0.59 -13.66 4.01
CA LEU A 296 -0.63 -13.71 4.83
C LEU A 296 -1.65 -14.73 4.28
N SER A 297 -1.75 -14.87 2.96
CA SER A 297 -2.70 -15.80 2.32
C SER A 297 -2.29 -17.27 2.41
N LYS A 298 -1.01 -17.59 2.73
CA LYS A 298 -0.54 -18.97 2.91
C LYS A 298 -1.16 -19.64 4.14
N ASP A 299 -1.51 -18.88 5.17
CA ASP A 299 -2.18 -19.38 6.34
C ASP A 299 -3.70 -19.21 6.22
N ALA A 300 -4.39 -20.32 5.94
CA ALA A 300 -5.85 -20.34 5.83
C ALA A 300 -6.57 -19.86 7.11
N ALA A 301 -5.91 -19.97 8.28
CA ALA A 301 -6.45 -19.49 9.55
C ALA A 301 -6.59 -17.96 9.60
N ASN A 302 -5.83 -17.24 8.77
CA ASN A 302 -5.92 -15.77 8.68
C ASN A 302 -7.23 -15.30 8.01
N GLY A 303 -7.95 -16.16 7.28
CA GLY A 303 -9.16 -15.74 6.57
C GLY A 303 -8.88 -14.46 5.74
N TYR A 304 -7.82 -14.47 4.91
CA TYR A 304 -7.34 -13.29 4.19
C TYR A 304 -8.22 -12.98 2.99
N TYR A 305 -8.94 -11.86 3.02
CA TYR A 305 -9.78 -11.35 1.93
C TYR A 305 -9.22 -10.05 1.38
N VAL A 306 -9.10 -9.93 0.07
CA VAL A 306 -8.44 -8.79 -0.57
C VAL A 306 -9.34 -8.10 -1.60
N ILE A 307 -9.50 -6.80 -1.43
CA ILE A 307 -10.13 -5.89 -2.38
C ILE A 307 -9.00 -5.12 -3.09
N GLY A 308 -8.74 -5.42 -4.37
CA GLY A 308 -7.82 -4.64 -5.18
C GLY A 308 -8.48 -3.35 -5.69
N THR A 309 -7.68 -2.43 -6.23
CA THR A 309 -8.20 -1.26 -6.93
C THR A 309 -7.54 -1.07 -8.29
N ASP A 310 -8.22 -0.45 -9.25
CA ASP A 310 -7.61 0.06 -10.47
C ASP A 310 -8.34 1.31 -10.96
N PHE A 311 -7.77 1.96 -11.97
CA PHE A 311 -8.31 3.17 -12.61
C PHE A 311 -8.38 2.99 -14.13
N TYR A 312 -9.31 3.65 -14.77
CA TYR A 312 -9.26 3.79 -16.24
C TYR A 312 -8.28 4.91 -16.63
N LYS A 313 -8.41 6.07 -15.99
CA LYS A 313 -7.54 7.23 -16.16
C LYS A 313 -7.23 7.84 -14.80
N THR A 314 -6.00 8.31 -14.60
CA THR A 314 -5.60 8.99 -13.37
C THR A 314 -4.87 10.29 -13.64
N HIS A 315 -5.14 11.29 -12.80
CA HIS A 315 -4.33 12.48 -12.58
C HIS A 315 -3.60 12.31 -11.25
N CYS A 316 -2.47 11.61 -11.28
CA CYS A 316 -1.76 11.19 -10.07
C CYS A 316 -0.76 12.26 -9.60
N ASN A 317 -0.80 12.59 -8.32
CA ASN A 317 0.19 13.45 -7.66
C ASN A 317 1.44 12.62 -7.34
N MET A 318 2.55 12.87 -8.04
CA MET A 318 3.75 12.03 -7.97
C MET A 318 5.00 12.85 -7.67
N PRO A 319 5.96 12.31 -6.89
CA PRO A 319 7.26 12.94 -6.66
C PRO A 319 8.07 12.97 -7.97
N THR A 320 8.87 13.99 -8.17
CA THR A 320 9.73 14.10 -9.36
C THR A 320 11.20 13.78 -9.05
N ARG A 321 11.85 14.63 -8.24
CA ARG A 321 13.27 14.50 -7.86
C ARG A 321 13.48 14.31 -6.37
N SER A 322 12.51 14.71 -5.59
CA SER A 322 12.46 14.53 -4.15
C SER A 322 11.00 14.31 -3.73
N PRO A 323 10.72 13.70 -2.59
CA PRO A 323 9.36 13.48 -2.10
C PRO A 323 8.53 14.77 -2.00
N GLU A 324 9.16 15.90 -1.70
CA GLU A 324 8.49 17.20 -1.56
C GLU A 324 8.17 17.86 -2.92
N LYS A 325 8.93 17.52 -3.99
CA LYS A 325 8.70 18.06 -5.34
C LYS A 325 7.76 17.19 -6.14
N ARG A 326 6.48 17.41 -5.95
CA ARG A 326 5.42 16.63 -6.58
C ARG A 326 4.85 17.37 -7.79
N THR A 327 4.35 16.60 -8.76
CA THR A 327 3.66 17.10 -9.96
C THR A 327 2.54 16.15 -10.35
N ILE A 328 1.48 16.72 -10.95
CA ILE A 328 0.37 15.92 -11.45
C ILE A 328 0.78 15.29 -12.80
N GLN A 329 0.68 13.97 -12.87
CA GLN A 329 0.94 13.18 -14.07
C GLN A 329 -0.32 12.44 -14.50
N VAL A 330 -0.52 12.30 -15.82
CA VAL A 330 -1.70 11.62 -16.37
C VAL A 330 -1.30 10.27 -16.94
N PHE A 331 -1.99 9.21 -16.50
CA PHE A 331 -1.81 7.85 -16.99
C PHE A 331 -3.14 7.18 -17.30
N TYR A 332 -3.07 6.14 -18.14
CA TYR A 332 -4.18 5.25 -18.45
C TYR A 332 -3.74 3.83 -18.12
N SER A 333 -4.51 3.11 -17.31
CA SER A 333 -4.15 1.72 -16.97
C SER A 333 -4.25 0.80 -18.18
N HIS A 334 -5.20 1.07 -19.07
CA HIS A 334 -5.60 0.20 -20.19
C HIS A 334 -6.06 -1.21 -19.71
N ASP A 335 -6.46 -1.32 -18.46
CA ASP A 335 -7.15 -2.48 -17.95
C ASP A 335 -8.51 -2.62 -18.66
N PRO A 336 -8.81 -3.78 -19.26
CA PRO A 336 -10.11 -4.04 -19.86
C PRO A 336 -11.27 -3.91 -18.87
N LEU A 337 -11.10 -4.32 -17.61
CA LEU A 337 -12.14 -4.23 -16.56
C LEU A 337 -12.42 -2.76 -16.19
N ALA A 338 -11.38 -1.96 -15.98
CA ALA A 338 -11.53 -0.53 -15.71
C ALA A 338 -12.17 0.22 -16.91
N LYS A 339 -11.85 -0.22 -18.14
CA LYS A 339 -12.50 0.28 -19.35
C LYS A 339 -13.98 -0.09 -19.41
N ALA A 340 -14.33 -1.33 -19.03
CA ALA A 340 -15.72 -1.78 -18.97
C ALA A 340 -16.52 -1.00 -17.93
N ALA A 341 -15.95 -0.76 -16.73
CA ALA A 341 -16.57 0.09 -15.71
C ALA A 341 -16.93 1.47 -16.26
N LYS A 342 -16.00 2.11 -16.98
CA LYS A 342 -16.24 3.40 -17.63
C LYS A 342 -17.33 3.33 -18.69
N LEU A 343 -17.31 2.32 -19.56
CA LEU A 343 -18.31 2.17 -20.63
C LEU A 343 -19.69 1.81 -20.07
N ALA A 344 -19.76 1.14 -18.93
CA ALA A 344 -20.99 0.86 -18.18
C ALA A 344 -21.54 2.10 -17.45
N GLY A 345 -20.79 3.23 -17.44
CA GLY A 345 -21.25 4.51 -16.89
C GLY A 345 -20.99 4.72 -15.41
N PHE A 346 -20.12 3.92 -14.80
CA PHE A 346 -19.71 4.13 -13.41
C PHE A 346 -18.60 5.17 -13.30
N ASP A 347 -18.66 5.99 -12.25
CA ASP A 347 -17.52 6.78 -11.78
C ASP A 347 -16.65 5.91 -10.86
N ILE A 348 -17.27 5.24 -9.88
CA ILE A 348 -16.65 4.27 -9.00
C ILE A 348 -17.61 3.07 -8.86
N CYS A 349 -17.07 1.85 -8.94
CA CYS A 349 -17.86 0.63 -8.73
C CYS A 349 -17.00 -0.50 -8.15
N TRP A 350 -17.65 -1.48 -7.55
CA TRP A 350 -17.08 -2.69 -7.00
C TRP A 350 -17.53 -3.92 -7.80
N LEU A 351 -16.60 -4.84 -8.04
CA LEU A 351 -16.82 -6.11 -8.71
C LEU A 351 -16.28 -7.26 -7.84
N ASP A 352 -17.19 -8.13 -7.40
CA ASP A 352 -16.85 -9.35 -6.66
C ASP A 352 -16.60 -10.49 -7.63
N PHE A 353 -15.36 -10.92 -7.77
CA PHE A 353 -15.00 -12.01 -8.69
C PHE A 353 -15.61 -13.35 -8.30
N THR A 354 -15.94 -13.56 -7.02
CA THR A 354 -16.56 -14.80 -6.54
C THR A 354 -18.01 -14.95 -7.02
N LYS A 355 -18.67 -13.85 -7.40
CA LYS A 355 -20.02 -13.83 -7.95
C LYS A 355 -20.08 -13.98 -9.47
N VAL A 356 -18.92 -13.80 -10.14
CA VAL A 356 -18.83 -13.86 -11.61
C VAL A 356 -18.64 -15.30 -12.05
N PRO A 357 -19.48 -15.86 -12.95
CA PRO A 357 -19.29 -17.23 -13.46
C PRO A 357 -17.94 -17.37 -14.20
N GLU A 358 -17.13 -18.37 -13.83
CA GLU A 358 -15.79 -18.59 -14.40
C GLU A 358 -15.80 -18.77 -15.92
N ASN A 359 -16.86 -19.36 -16.49
CA ASN A 359 -16.99 -19.61 -17.92
C ASN A 359 -17.64 -18.47 -18.71
N SER A 360 -18.00 -17.36 -18.04
CA SER A 360 -18.47 -16.14 -18.68
C SER A 360 -17.30 -15.37 -19.35
N GLU A 361 -17.59 -14.42 -20.21
CA GLU A 361 -16.55 -13.59 -20.84
C GLU A 361 -15.82 -12.76 -19.77
N LEU A 362 -16.55 -12.15 -18.84
CA LEU A 362 -16.03 -11.39 -17.71
C LEU A 362 -15.18 -12.26 -16.78
N GLY A 363 -15.65 -13.48 -16.44
CA GLY A 363 -14.92 -14.39 -15.55
C GLY A 363 -13.60 -14.87 -16.15
N ARG A 364 -13.58 -15.17 -17.45
CA ARG A 364 -12.34 -15.51 -18.18
C ARG A 364 -11.37 -14.34 -18.17
N GLN A 365 -11.83 -13.12 -18.47
CA GLN A 365 -10.97 -11.93 -18.48
C GLN A 365 -10.41 -11.60 -17.09
N ALA A 366 -11.20 -11.76 -16.02
CA ALA A 366 -10.72 -11.59 -14.66
C ALA A 366 -9.65 -12.62 -14.27
N SER A 367 -9.70 -13.83 -14.87
CA SER A 367 -8.79 -14.95 -14.59
C SER A 367 -7.59 -15.04 -15.53
N GLU A 368 -7.60 -14.31 -16.63
CA GLU A 368 -6.49 -14.28 -17.60
C GLU A 368 -5.50 -13.14 -17.28
N TYR A 369 -4.27 -13.29 -17.80
CA TYR A 369 -3.25 -12.25 -17.69
C TYR A 369 -3.69 -10.98 -18.42
N THR A 370 -3.81 -9.88 -17.71
CA THR A 370 -4.15 -8.57 -18.23
C THR A 370 -3.29 -7.47 -17.63
N TYR A 371 -3.33 -6.28 -18.23
CA TYR A 371 -2.64 -5.11 -17.68
C TYR A 371 -3.56 -4.39 -16.69
N MET A 372 -3.02 -4.13 -15.51
CA MET A 372 -3.62 -3.27 -14.48
C MET A 372 -2.69 -2.11 -14.17
N GLY A 373 -3.23 -0.97 -13.72
CA GLY A 373 -2.43 0.17 -13.26
C GLY A 373 -1.70 -0.15 -11.96
N THR A 374 -0.44 0.31 -11.87
CA THR A 374 0.33 0.25 -10.63
C THR A 374 1.34 1.39 -10.60
N LEU A 375 1.09 2.38 -9.75
CA LEU A 375 1.92 3.58 -9.62
C LEU A 375 2.38 3.72 -8.16
N GLY A 376 3.66 3.46 -7.93
CA GLY A 376 4.31 3.70 -6.65
C GLY A 376 4.82 5.15 -6.50
N GLU A 377 5.65 5.40 -5.49
CA GLU A 377 6.24 6.70 -5.15
C GLU A 377 7.47 7.06 -5.99
N SER A 378 7.40 6.86 -7.31
CA SER A 378 8.45 7.30 -8.22
C SER A 378 7.90 7.73 -9.58
N TYR A 379 8.44 8.81 -10.13
CA TYR A 379 8.13 9.24 -11.49
C TYR A 379 9.38 9.37 -12.33
N SER A 380 9.33 8.79 -13.53
CA SER A 380 10.33 8.98 -14.58
C SER A 380 9.63 9.38 -15.88
N ILE A 381 10.27 10.26 -16.66
CA ILE A 381 9.77 10.65 -17.99
C ILE A 381 9.57 9.44 -18.92
N ILE A 382 10.30 8.34 -18.69
CA ILE A 382 10.15 7.08 -19.41
C ILE A 382 8.76 6.48 -19.25
N MET A 383 8.12 6.68 -18.11
CA MET A 383 6.76 6.18 -17.85
C MET A 383 5.74 6.74 -18.85
N ARG A 384 5.96 7.95 -19.35
CA ARG A 384 5.12 8.53 -20.42
C ARG A 384 5.29 7.81 -21.78
N LEU A 385 6.43 7.19 -22.00
CA LEU A 385 6.79 6.54 -23.26
C LEU A 385 6.59 5.03 -23.22
N LEU A 386 6.76 4.42 -22.04
CA LEU A 386 6.74 2.97 -21.81
C LEU A 386 5.64 2.59 -20.81
N PRO A 387 4.39 2.41 -21.26
CA PRO A 387 3.28 1.98 -20.40
C PRO A 387 3.56 0.76 -19.51
N PRO A 388 4.32 -0.27 -19.92
CA PRO A 388 4.66 -1.39 -19.03
C PRO A 388 5.42 -0.99 -17.76
N SER A 389 6.02 0.21 -17.71
CA SER A 389 6.74 0.69 -16.52
C SER A 389 5.83 1.14 -15.35
N TYR A 390 4.52 1.26 -15.58
CA TYR A 390 3.51 1.63 -14.58
C TYR A 390 2.29 0.72 -14.61
N ARG A 391 2.44 -0.47 -15.20
CA ARG A 391 1.39 -1.50 -15.26
C ARG A 391 1.95 -2.83 -14.82
N MET A 392 1.14 -3.58 -14.10
CA MET A 392 1.40 -4.99 -13.83
C MET A 392 0.64 -5.85 -14.83
N PHE A 393 1.23 -6.99 -15.23
CA PHE A 393 0.62 -7.95 -16.14
C PHE A 393 0.36 -9.25 -15.38
N GLN A 394 -0.84 -9.38 -14.84
CA GLN A 394 -1.26 -10.44 -13.92
C GLN A 394 -2.77 -10.71 -14.05
N PRO A 395 -3.27 -11.89 -13.64
CA PRO A 395 -4.70 -12.20 -13.61
C PRO A 395 -5.36 -11.57 -12.37
N PRO A 396 -6.32 -10.63 -12.52
CA PRO A 396 -6.94 -9.90 -11.41
C PRO A 396 -7.55 -10.82 -10.33
N ALA A 397 -8.37 -11.80 -10.74
CA ALA A 397 -9.07 -12.70 -9.82
C ALA A 397 -8.15 -13.71 -9.09
N VAL A 398 -6.88 -13.83 -9.50
CA VAL A 398 -5.85 -14.60 -8.77
C VAL A 398 -5.19 -13.74 -7.69
N LEU A 399 -5.11 -12.44 -7.92
CA LEU A 399 -4.51 -11.49 -6.99
C LEU A 399 -5.47 -11.06 -5.88
N TYR A 400 -6.75 -10.86 -6.25
CA TYR A 400 -7.77 -10.23 -5.40
C TYR A 400 -9.05 -11.05 -5.43
N ASP A 401 -9.84 -11.01 -4.35
CA ASP A 401 -11.18 -11.61 -4.30
C ASP A 401 -12.20 -10.72 -5.01
N SER A 402 -11.97 -9.41 -4.95
CA SER A 402 -12.80 -8.39 -5.58
C SER A 402 -11.97 -7.16 -5.95
N MET A 403 -12.50 -6.29 -6.77
CA MET A 403 -11.83 -5.03 -7.12
C MET A 403 -12.79 -3.85 -7.14
N ILE A 404 -12.24 -2.66 -6.80
CA ILE A 404 -12.91 -1.37 -7.00
C ILE A 404 -12.25 -0.67 -8.18
N PHE A 405 -13.07 -0.18 -9.10
CA PHE A 405 -12.62 0.57 -10.28
C PHE A 405 -13.00 2.04 -10.14
N VAL A 406 -12.00 2.92 -10.25
CA VAL A 406 -12.16 4.38 -10.31
C VAL A 406 -11.93 4.82 -11.74
N THR A 407 -12.96 5.34 -12.42
CA THR A 407 -12.83 5.59 -13.87
C THR A 407 -12.00 6.83 -14.19
N ASP A 408 -12.06 7.87 -13.37
CA ASP A 408 -11.26 9.10 -13.55
C ASP A 408 -10.76 9.58 -12.16
N ALA A 409 -9.53 9.21 -11.81
CA ALA A 409 -8.98 9.49 -10.50
C ALA A 409 -8.28 10.85 -10.45
N ASN A 410 -8.58 11.65 -9.41
CA ASN A 410 -8.06 12.99 -9.17
C ASN A 410 -6.85 12.97 -8.22
N PRO A 411 -5.97 13.99 -8.27
CA PRO A 411 -4.81 14.04 -7.40
C PRO A 411 -5.19 14.31 -5.93
N THR A 412 -4.41 13.70 -5.01
CA THR A 412 -4.51 14.01 -3.58
C THR A 412 -4.23 15.48 -3.29
N LYS A 413 -4.85 15.99 -2.22
CA LYS A 413 -4.61 17.33 -1.69
C LYS A 413 -3.58 17.27 -0.56
N ILE A 414 -2.36 17.69 -0.88
CA ILE A 414 -1.25 17.70 0.09
C ILE A 414 -1.48 18.82 1.11
N LEU A 415 -1.28 18.51 2.38
CA LEU A 415 -1.28 19.50 3.46
C LEU A 415 -0.05 20.40 3.34
N GLU A 416 -0.25 21.69 3.43
CA GLU A 416 0.83 22.67 3.48
C GLU A 416 1.64 22.50 4.79
N GLU A 417 2.92 22.94 4.77
CA GLU A 417 3.81 22.89 5.94
C GLU A 417 3.45 23.91 7.00
#